data_9723352c45aea146788835cf6b7060ab
#
_entry.id   9723352c45aea146788835cf6b7060ab
#
_cell.length_a   1.000
_cell.length_b   1.000
_cell.length_c   1.000
_cell.angle_alpha   90.00
_cell.angle_beta   90.00
_cell.angle_gamma   90.00
#
_symmetry.space_group_name_H-M   'P 1'
#
loop_
_entity.id
_entity.type
_entity.pdbx_description
1 polymer ?
#
loop_
_entity_poly.entity_id
_entity_poly.type
_entity_poly.pdbx_seq_one_letter_code
_entity_poly.pdbx_strand_id
1 'polypeptide(L)'
;MIRSNIFSGLTVGIIALPLSMALAIATGVPPELGLYTAIVAGVLATVFGSSKVNISGPTAAFIVILIPIVQEFGISGLLLCGLMSGAILILIGLFKLGNLIELVPYPVTVGFTSGIAVVIATFQIKDFFGLTIDNFTGSYIDKLLLLFNSFSTFNIYEFLTAFTTLLILIYWRKTKSKIPAALIALGFITLVVAYVNYKFGLNISTIHSTFSYSVGNLQGSGIPPVPLQFTLPWGFLAPHEINLDLIKALLPHAIAIAILGALESLLCAVISDGMTGNKTDPNKELIGQGITNMVVPFFGGIPATAAIARTVANINSGGTTKLSSIVHSLFILVSILFIAPYISYLPMAGLSALLLMVAWNMSEVKHFINILKTAPKDDIYVLLACFSLTVLIDMQVAVAVGIGLASVLFIKRTIDLYSIELVSEDLSLHPNLPKDVLIYDINGPMFFGAAQKAMKILLNSSDKRDIVILNMKNVSLIDMTAMVALKSIIDSFETKNKKLILSGLNSRVQRKIERHMDYVTTFSNINDAIEYAKHFKNVVEE
;
A
#
# COMPACT_ATOMS: atom_id res chain seq x y z
N MET A 1 -5.59 12.60 31.01
CA MET A 1 -6.04 11.81 29.86
C MET A 1 -7.07 12.55 28.99
N ILE A 2 -8.25 12.99 29.48
CA ILE A 2 -9.27 13.68 28.66
C ILE A 2 -8.73 14.96 28.04
N ARG A 3 -8.13 15.88 28.83
CA ARG A 3 -7.55 17.13 28.33
C ARG A 3 -6.52 16.92 27.22
N SER A 4 -5.65 15.93 27.34
CA SER A 4 -4.63 15.60 26.34
C SER A 4 -5.29 15.16 25.01
N ASN A 5 -6.31 14.32 25.06
CA ASN A 5 -7.03 13.87 23.87
C ASN A 5 -7.83 15.01 23.18
N ILE A 6 -8.41 15.92 23.98
CA ILE A 6 -9.07 17.12 23.42
C ILE A 6 -8.05 18.01 22.72
N PHE A 7 -6.91 18.31 23.37
CA PHE A 7 -5.86 19.13 22.76
C PHE A 7 -5.29 18.49 21.49
N SER A 8 -5.05 17.19 21.54
CA SER A 8 -4.59 16.43 20.37
C SER A 8 -5.60 16.46 19.23
N GLY A 9 -6.89 16.20 19.52
CA GLY A 9 -7.95 16.26 18.52
C GLY A 9 -8.07 17.65 17.86
N LEU A 10 -7.99 18.73 18.64
CA LEU A 10 -7.98 20.09 18.11
C LEU A 10 -6.76 20.34 17.23
N THR A 11 -5.56 19.95 17.68
CA THR A 11 -4.33 20.12 16.91
C THR A 11 -4.41 19.41 15.57
N VAL A 12 -4.89 18.17 15.56
CA VAL A 12 -5.07 17.39 14.31
C VAL A 12 -6.18 17.98 13.45
N GLY A 13 -7.27 18.46 14.04
CA GLY A 13 -8.35 19.13 13.32
C GLY A 13 -7.88 20.37 12.57
N ILE A 14 -7.04 21.19 13.20
CA ILE A 14 -6.42 22.37 12.58
C ILE A 14 -5.54 21.98 11.36
N ILE A 15 -4.79 20.88 11.46
CA ILE A 15 -3.96 20.38 10.34
C ILE A 15 -4.84 19.80 9.24
N ALA A 16 -5.86 19.05 9.62
CA ALA A 16 -6.70 18.30 8.69
C ALA A 16 -7.65 19.21 7.88
N LEU A 17 -8.04 20.35 8.43
CA LEU A 17 -9.01 21.24 7.78
C LEU A 17 -8.52 21.73 6.40
N PRO A 18 -7.40 22.44 6.25
CA PRO A 18 -6.91 22.86 4.94
C PRO A 18 -6.45 21.67 4.09
N LEU A 19 -5.89 20.63 4.72
CA LEU A 19 -5.43 19.46 4.01
C LEU A 19 -6.58 18.67 3.35
N SER A 20 -7.69 18.49 4.04
CA SER A 20 -8.85 17.76 3.50
C SER A 20 -9.46 18.50 2.30
N MET A 21 -9.50 19.83 2.35
CA MET A 21 -9.93 20.65 1.20
C MET A 21 -8.96 20.52 0.02
N ALA A 22 -7.66 20.67 0.30
CA ALA A 22 -6.65 20.55 -0.75
C ALA A 22 -6.67 19.19 -1.45
N LEU A 23 -6.91 18.10 -0.70
CA LEU A 23 -7.03 16.75 -1.25
C LEU A 23 -8.28 16.59 -2.12
N ALA A 24 -9.42 17.15 -1.73
CA ALA A 24 -10.62 17.14 -2.54
C ALA A 24 -10.41 17.93 -3.84
N ILE A 25 -9.87 19.15 -3.75
CA ILE A 25 -9.55 20.00 -4.91
C ILE A 25 -8.60 19.28 -5.86
N ALA A 26 -7.54 18.67 -5.33
CA ALA A 26 -6.58 17.92 -6.14
C ALA A 26 -7.20 16.69 -6.83
N THR A 27 -8.27 16.13 -6.27
CA THR A 27 -9.04 15.03 -6.87
C THR A 27 -9.98 15.53 -7.97
N GLY A 28 -10.22 16.85 -8.06
CA GLY A 28 -11.13 17.47 -9.04
C GLY A 28 -12.56 17.63 -8.52
N VAL A 29 -12.76 17.58 -7.19
CA VAL A 29 -14.08 17.76 -6.58
C VAL A 29 -14.10 18.98 -5.64
N PRO A 30 -15.29 19.53 -5.32
CA PRO A 30 -15.43 20.65 -4.41
C PRO A 30 -14.77 20.40 -3.04
N PRO A 31 -14.20 21.44 -2.40
CA PRO A 31 -13.44 21.31 -1.15
C PRO A 31 -14.25 20.79 0.03
N GLU A 32 -15.56 21.06 0.08
CA GLU A 32 -16.44 20.58 1.15
C GLU A 32 -16.56 19.06 1.19
N LEU A 33 -16.44 18.33 0.05
CA LEU A 33 -16.50 16.88 0.03
C LEU A 33 -15.35 16.26 0.84
N GLY A 34 -14.18 16.89 0.81
CA GLY A 34 -13.05 16.49 1.65
C GLY A 34 -13.29 16.72 3.14
N LEU A 35 -13.95 17.83 3.49
CA LEU A 35 -14.32 18.14 4.86
C LEU A 35 -15.40 17.16 5.38
N TYR A 36 -16.41 16.87 4.57
CA TYR A 36 -17.43 15.89 4.91
C TYR A 36 -16.83 14.51 5.14
N THR A 37 -15.89 14.13 4.30
CA THR A 37 -15.10 12.88 4.49
C THR A 37 -14.38 12.88 5.83
N ALA A 38 -13.67 13.95 6.18
CA ALA A 38 -12.90 14.02 7.42
C ALA A 38 -13.79 13.95 8.67
N ILE A 39 -14.99 14.53 8.60
CA ILE A 39 -15.97 14.49 9.70
C ILE A 39 -16.52 13.07 9.86
N VAL A 40 -17.11 12.53 8.81
CA VAL A 40 -17.82 11.23 8.86
C VAL A 40 -16.84 10.09 9.09
N ALA A 41 -15.72 10.06 8.35
CA ALA A 41 -14.73 9.01 8.49
C ALA A 41 -13.99 9.06 9.83
N GLY A 42 -13.70 10.25 10.34
CA GLY A 42 -13.05 10.38 11.66
C GLY A 42 -13.91 9.82 12.80
N VAL A 43 -15.24 9.94 12.72
CA VAL A 43 -16.14 9.33 13.71
C VAL A 43 -16.31 7.84 13.46
N LEU A 44 -16.71 7.44 12.26
CA LEU A 44 -17.15 6.06 11.99
C LEU A 44 -15.98 5.07 12.05
N ALA A 45 -14.84 5.38 11.43
CA ALA A 45 -13.67 4.52 11.51
C ALA A 45 -13.18 4.34 12.95
N THR A 46 -13.32 5.38 13.76
CA THR A 46 -12.97 5.31 15.19
C THR A 46 -13.95 4.46 15.99
N VAL A 47 -15.26 4.57 15.72
CA VAL A 47 -16.29 3.81 16.45
C VAL A 47 -16.22 2.32 16.09
N PHE A 48 -16.19 2.00 14.80
CA PHE A 48 -16.27 0.63 14.28
C PHE A 48 -14.90 -0.04 14.13
N GLY A 49 -13.82 0.72 13.96
CA GLY A 49 -12.46 0.21 13.88
C GLY A 49 -11.89 -0.27 15.21
N SER A 50 -10.73 -0.87 15.14
CA SER A 50 -9.99 -1.47 16.25
C SER A 50 -8.98 -0.51 16.87
N SER A 51 -8.35 0.34 16.09
CA SER A 51 -7.34 1.29 16.57
C SER A 51 -7.92 2.33 17.52
N LYS A 52 -7.14 2.70 18.54
CA LYS A 52 -7.51 3.70 19.54
C LYS A 52 -7.11 5.11 19.14
N VAL A 53 -6.18 5.25 18.20
CA VAL A 53 -5.51 6.53 17.91
C VAL A 53 -5.47 6.90 16.42
N ASN A 54 -5.89 6.01 15.52
CA ASN A 54 -5.93 6.31 14.10
C ASN A 54 -6.91 7.45 13.81
N ILE A 55 -6.49 8.32 12.88
CA ILE A 55 -7.31 9.40 12.33
C ILE A 55 -7.60 9.08 10.88
N SER A 56 -8.85 8.79 10.58
CA SER A 56 -9.32 8.49 9.21
C SER A 56 -9.91 9.72 8.52
N GLY A 57 -9.81 9.74 7.20
CA GLY A 57 -10.32 10.82 6.35
C GLY A 57 -9.73 10.74 4.94
N PRO A 58 -9.86 11.79 4.10
CA PRO A 58 -9.26 11.79 2.77
C PRO A 58 -7.74 11.75 2.87
N THR A 59 -7.08 10.99 1.98
CA THR A 59 -5.61 10.85 1.95
C THR A 59 -5.04 11.20 0.59
N ALA A 60 -3.77 11.60 0.59
CA ALA A 60 -3.08 11.96 -0.64
C ALA A 60 -2.91 10.75 -1.59
N ALA A 61 -2.74 9.56 -1.05
CA ALA A 61 -2.58 8.36 -1.87
C ALA A 61 -3.80 8.07 -2.76
N PHE A 62 -4.98 8.45 -2.33
CA PHE A 62 -6.18 8.26 -3.14
C PHE A 62 -6.29 9.22 -4.33
N ILE A 63 -5.63 10.38 -4.33
CA ILE A 63 -5.73 11.38 -5.40
C ILE A 63 -5.54 10.73 -6.78
N VAL A 64 -4.49 9.93 -6.94
CA VAL A 64 -4.11 9.33 -8.23
C VAL A 64 -5.18 8.36 -8.75
N ILE A 65 -5.88 7.64 -7.85
CA ILE A 65 -6.97 6.72 -8.22
C ILE A 65 -8.28 7.47 -8.46
N LEU A 66 -8.56 8.50 -7.66
CA LEU A 66 -9.85 9.18 -7.70
C LEU A 66 -9.98 10.13 -8.89
N ILE A 67 -8.88 10.75 -9.36
CA ILE A 67 -8.91 11.66 -10.51
C ILE A 67 -9.51 11.01 -11.77
N PRO A 68 -9.05 9.83 -12.25
CA PRO A 68 -9.65 9.19 -13.42
C PRO A 68 -11.14 8.90 -13.23
N ILE A 69 -11.54 8.48 -12.04
CA ILE A 69 -12.96 8.18 -11.74
C ILE A 69 -13.81 9.45 -11.86
N VAL A 70 -13.33 10.57 -11.31
CA VAL A 70 -14.05 11.85 -11.42
C VAL A 70 -14.12 12.33 -12.86
N GLN A 71 -13.06 12.17 -13.64
CA GLN A 71 -12.98 12.59 -15.03
C GLN A 71 -13.91 11.77 -15.94
N GLU A 72 -14.04 10.47 -15.70
CA GLU A 72 -14.81 9.54 -16.55
C GLU A 72 -16.27 9.38 -16.09
N PHE A 73 -16.49 9.28 -14.77
CA PHE A 73 -17.79 8.94 -14.20
C PHE A 73 -18.39 10.05 -13.31
N GLY A 74 -17.71 11.20 -13.19
CA GLY A 74 -18.16 12.31 -12.37
C GLY A 74 -18.18 12.02 -10.86
N ILE A 75 -18.82 12.92 -10.11
CA ILE A 75 -18.90 12.81 -8.63
C ILE A 75 -19.72 11.59 -8.21
N SER A 76 -20.85 11.30 -8.89
CA SER A 76 -21.64 10.11 -8.55
C SER A 76 -20.89 8.80 -8.75
N GLY A 77 -20.12 8.68 -9.83
CA GLY A 77 -19.26 7.52 -10.04
C GLY A 77 -18.22 7.37 -8.92
N LEU A 78 -17.63 8.46 -8.47
CA LEU A 78 -16.71 8.47 -7.33
C LEU A 78 -17.38 7.99 -6.03
N LEU A 79 -18.58 8.51 -5.73
CA LEU A 79 -19.32 8.13 -4.53
C LEU A 79 -19.75 6.65 -4.57
N LEU A 80 -20.19 6.16 -5.73
CA LEU A 80 -20.51 4.74 -5.93
C LEU A 80 -19.27 3.85 -5.78
N CYS A 81 -18.11 4.24 -6.32
CA CYS A 81 -16.84 3.56 -6.08
C CYS A 81 -16.50 3.50 -4.59
N GLY A 82 -16.72 4.58 -3.85
CA GLY A 82 -16.55 4.62 -2.40
C GLY A 82 -17.41 3.58 -1.70
N LEU A 83 -18.70 3.52 -2.04
CA LEU A 83 -19.64 2.55 -1.48
C LEU A 83 -19.24 1.11 -1.81
N MET A 84 -18.91 0.83 -3.07
CA MET A 84 -18.45 -0.50 -3.51
C MET A 84 -17.14 -0.90 -2.82
N SER A 85 -16.18 0.00 -2.70
CA SER A 85 -14.92 -0.25 -2.00
C SER A 85 -15.13 -0.55 -0.52
N GLY A 86 -16.09 0.14 0.12
CA GLY A 86 -16.49 -0.14 1.49
C GLY A 86 -17.03 -1.55 1.67
N ALA A 87 -17.90 -2.02 0.76
CA ALA A 87 -18.40 -3.39 0.78
C ALA A 87 -17.26 -4.42 0.60
N ILE A 88 -16.33 -4.17 -0.31
CA ILE A 88 -15.16 -5.03 -0.52
C ILE A 88 -14.28 -5.09 0.74
N LEU A 89 -14.02 -3.96 1.40
CA LEU A 89 -13.25 -3.91 2.65
C LEU A 89 -13.91 -4.72 3.77
N ILE A 90 -15.23 -4.66 3.90
CA ILE A 90 -15.97 -5.48 4.86
C ILE A 90 -15.76 -6.96 4.55
N LEU A 91 -15.88 -7.38 3.29
CA LEU A 91 -15.66 -8.76 2.88
C LEU A 91 -14.22 -9.21 3.19
N ILE A 92 -13.21 -8.41 2.87
CA ILE A 92 -11.80 -8.69 3.19
C ILE A 92 -11.64 -8.92 4.71
N GLY A 93 -12.24 -8.07 5.54
CA GLY A 93 -12.19 -8.21 7.00
C GLY A 93 -12.93 -9.44 7.53
N LEU A 94 -14.15 -9.73 7.01
CA LEU A 94 -14.95 -10.90 7.40
C LEU A 94 -14.27 -12.23 7.03
N PHE A 95 -13.66 -12.31 5.87
CA PHE A 95 -12.88 -13.48 5.43
C PHE A 95 -11.50 -13.56 6.09
N LYS A 96 -11.18 -12.66 7.03
CA LYS A 96 -9.91 -12.62 7.77
C LYS A 96 -8.67 -12.50 6.87
N LEU A 97 -8.81 -11.80 5.76
CA LEU A 97 -7.74 -11.57 4.80
C LEU A 97 -6.83 -10.38 5.18
N GLY A 98 -7.11 -9.69 6.29
CA GLY A 98 -6.29 -8.57 6.75
C GLY A 98 -4.82 -8.94 6.96
N ASN A 99 -4.55 -10.14 7.45
CA ASN A 99 -3.17 -10.62 7.63
C ASN A 99 -2.42 -10.86 6.30
N LEU A 100 -3.14 -11.06 5.18
CA LEU A 100 -2.51 -11.24 3.87
C LEU A 100 -1.94 -9.93 3.32
N ILE A 101 -2.48 -8.80 3.76
CA ILE A 101 -1.98 -7.48 3.34
C ILE A 101 -0.58 -7.21 3.90
N GLU A 102 -0.23 -7.82 5.04
CA GLU A 102 1.12 -7.79 5.61
C GLU A 102 2.16 -8.51 4.71
N LEU A 103 1.69 -9.33 3.76
CA LEU A 103 2.55 -10.01 2.79
C LEU A 103 3.00 -9.11 1.63
N VAL A 104 2.49 -7.88 1.52
CA VAL A 104 2.93 -6.94 0.49
C VAL A 104 4.38 -6.53 0.76
N PRO A 105 5.31 -6.81 -0.17
CA PRO A 105 6.72 -6.55 0.05
C PRO A 105 7.02 -5.05 0.18
N TYR A 106 7.94 -4.70 1.07
CA TYR A 106 8.34 -3.31 1.32
C TYR A 106 8.77 -2.53 0.06
N PRO A 107 9.53 -3.10 -0.92
CA PRO A 107 9.84 -2.41 -2.17
C PRO A 107 8.62 -2.04 -3.01
N VAL A 108 7.55 -2.82 -2.98
CA VAL A 108 6.27 -2.48 -3.64
C VAL A 108 5.69 -1.23 -3.00
N THR A 109 5.61 -1.20 -1.67
CA THR A 109 5.04 -0.08 -0.91
C THR A 109 5.81 1.22 -1.18
N VAL A 110 7.14 1.20 -1.03
CA VAL A 110 7.99 2.38 -1.28
C VAL A 110 7.93 2.81 -2.75
N GLY A 111 7.87 1.85 -3.67
CA GLY A 111 7.77 2.13 -5.11
C GLY A 111 6.50 2.91 -5.46
N PHE A 112 5.33 2.40 -5.06
CA PHE A 112 4.10 3.08 -5.39
C PHE A 112 3.90 4.39 -4.61
N THR A 113 4.27 4.48 -3.32
CA THR A 113 4.14 5.73 -2.56
C THR A 113 5.02 6.84 -3.13
N SER A 114 6.25 6.51 -3.53
CA SER A 114 7.15 7.45 -4.21
C SER A 114 6.60 7.86 -5.58
N GLY A 115 6.03 6.92 -6.35
CA GLY A 115 5.39 7.20 -7.63
C GLY A 115 4.19 8.15 -7.48
N ILE A 116 3.30 7.88 -6.52
CA ILE A 116 2.18 8.77 -6.19
C ILE A 116 2.67 10.17 -5.83
N ALA A 117 3.72 10.27 -5.03
CA ALA A 117 4.28 11.55 -4.63
C ALA A 117 4.76 12.38 -5.83
N VAL A 118 5.40 11.73 -6.82
CA VAL A 118 5.81 12.39 -8.07
C VAL A 118 4.60 12.86 -8.87
N VAL A 119 3.57 12.02 -9.02
CA VAL A 119 2.33 12.38 -9.74
C VAL A 119 1.62 13.56 -9.06
N ILE A 120 1.47 13.53 -7.73
CA ILE A 120 0.87 14.63 -6.96
C ILE A 120 1.68 15.91 -7.17
N ALA A 121 3.01 15.86 -6.99
CA ALA A 121 3.88 17.01 -7.16
C ALA A 121 3.75 17.61 -8.56
N THR A 122 3.69 16.77 -9.60
CA THR A 122 3.51 17.20 -10.98
C THR A 122 2.17 17.91 -11.18
N PHE A 123 1.07 17.39 -10.61
CA PHE A 123 -0.25 17.99 -10.79
C PHE A 123 -0.39 19.32 -10.04
N GLN A 124 0.38 19.52 -8.96
CA GLN A 124 0.40 20.80 -8.25
C GLN A 124 1.14 21.92 -9.01
N ILE A 125 1.92 21.60 -10.05
CA ILE A 125 2.63 22.60 -10.87
C ILE A 125 1.64 23.62 -11.45
N LYS A 126 0.46 23.18 -11.90
CA LYS A 126 -0.57 24.06 -12.44
C LYS A 126 -0.89 25.21 -11.48
N ASP A 127 -1.34 24.88 -10.26
CA ASP A 127 -1.80 25.87 -9.29
C ASP A 127 -0.63 26.60 -8.61
N PHE A 128 0.54 25.95 -8.49
CA PHE A 128 1.75 26.55 -7.93
C PHE A 128 2.29 27.69 -8.78
N PHE A 129 2.24 27.52 -10.10
CA PHE A 129 2.70 28.53 -11.08
C PHE A 129 1.56 29.38 -11.66
N GLY A 130 0.32 29.13 -11.22
CA GLY A 130 -0.86 29.84 -11.70
C GLY A 130 -1.11 29.66 -13.20
N LEU A 131 -0.88 28.44 -13.72
CA LEU A 131 -1.05 28.15 -15.15
C LEU A 131 -2.53 28.02 -15.51
N THR A 132 -2.94 28.63 -16.60
CA THR A 132 -4.30 28.51 -17.13
C THR A 132 -4.38 27.30 -18.06
N ILE A 133 -5.09 26.26 -17.65
CA ILE A 133 -5.29 25.02 -18.42
C ILE A 133 -6.78 24.66 -18.31
N ASP A 134 -7.49 24.74 -19.42
CA ASP A 134 -8.96 24.53 -19.43
C ASP A 134 -9.32 23.06 -19.20
N ASN A 135 -8.60 22.13 -19.82
CA ASN A 135 -8.84 20.68 -19.68
C ASN A 135 -7.55 19.95 -19.30
N PHE A 136 -7.39 19.67 -18.01
CA PHE A 136 -6.25 18.91 -17.48
C PHE A 136 -6.55 17.42 -17.43
N THR A 137 -6.75 16.81 -18.63
CA THR A 137 -7.14 15.41 -18.82
C THR A 137 -6.11 14.65 -19.64
N GLY A 138 -6.25 13.33 -19.76
CA GLY A 138 -5.35 12.45 -20.51
C GLY A 138 -4.35 11.70 -19.65
N SER A 139 -3.41 11.03 -20.29
CA SER A 139 -2.33 10.28 -19.64
C SER A 139 -1.39 11.20 -18.85
N TYR A 140 -0.51 10.61 -18.03
CA TYR A 140 0.50 11.38 -17.29
C TYR A 140 1.40 12.21 -18.23
N ILE A 141 1.79 11.60 -19.36
CA ILE A 141 2.63 12.29 -20.37
C ILE A 141 1.86 13.43 -21.03
N ASP A 142 0.59 13.25 -21.37
CA ASP A 142 -0.25 14.31 -21.92
C ASP A 142 -0.35 15.50 -20.96
N LYS A 143 -0.54 15.21 -19.67
CA LYS A 143 -0.57 16.24 -18.63
C LYS A 143 0.75 16.98 -18.48
N LEU A 144 1.89 16.29 -18.60
CA LEU A 144 3.22 16.93 -18.63
C LEU A 144 3.36 17.87 -19.84
N LEU A 145 2.93 17.44 -21.02
CA LEU A 145 2.97 18.25 -22.24
C LEU A 145 2.04 19.47 -22.10
N LEU A 146 0.84 19.30 -21.53
CA LEU A 146 -0.08 20.40 -21.24
C LEU A 146 0.56 21.43 -20.30
N LEU A 147 1.20 20.98 -19.21
CA LEU A 147 1.91 21.86 -18.29
C LEU A 147 3.01 22.64 -18.99
N PHE A 148 3.82 21.96 -19.81
CA PHE A 148 4.91 22.60 -20.54
C PHE A 148 4.40 23.65 -21.55
N ASN A 149 3.38 23.31 -22.34
CA ASN A 149 2.80 24.20 -23.32
C ASN A 149 2.09 25.42 -22.70
N SER A 150 1.54 25.25 -21.48
CA SER A 150 0.83 26.32 -20.78
C SER A 150 1.76 27.21 -19.94
N PHE A 151 3.07 26.99 -19.96
CA PHE A 151 4.02 27.78 -19.16
C PHE A 151 4.08 29.26 -19.58
N SER A 152 3.62 29.58 -20.79
CA SER A 152 3.43 30.95 -21.24
C SER A 152 2.36 31.73 -20.46
N THR A 153 1.46 31.04 -19.75
CA THR A 153 0.42 31.65 -18.92
C THR A 153 0.84 31.85 -17.47
N PHE A 154 2.14 31.69 -17.17
CA PHE A 154 2.72 31.82 -15.83
C PHE A 154 2.28 33.10 -15.12
N ASN A 155 1.79 32.97 -13.88
CA ASN A 155 1.38 34.08 -13.06
C ASN A 155 2.34 34.28 -11.87
N ILE A 156 3.08 35.38 -11.90
CA ILE A 156 4.10 35.70 -10.87
C ILE A 156 3.48 35.86 -9.47
N TYR A 157 2.24 36.34 -9.36
CA TYR A 157 1.61 36.57 -8.07
C TYR A 157 1.16 35.24 -7.42
N GLU A 158 0.65 34.32 -8.21
CA GLU A 158 0.34 32.95 -7.76
C GLU A 158 1.63 32.22 -7.31
N PHE A 159 2.68 32.30 -8.15
CA PHE A 159 3.99 31.73 -7.81
C PHE A 159 4.56 32.28 -6.51
N LEU A 160 4.56 33.60 -6.32
CA LEU A 160 5.06 34.23 -5.09
C LEU A 160 4.23 33.81 -3.87
N THR A 161 2.92 33.66 -4.03
CA THR A 161 2.01 33.15 -3.00
C THR A 161 2.36 31.71 -2.62
N ALA A 162 2.50 30.80 -3.60
CA ALA A 162 2.87 29.42 -3.38
C ALA A 162 4.28 29.28 -2.78
N PHE A 163 5.26 30.00 -3.34
CA PHE A 163 6.65 29.94 -2.90
C PHE A 163 6.81 30.46 -1.46
N THR A 164 6.17 31.57 -1.11
CA THR A 164 6.17 32.11 0.26
C THR A 164 5.53 31.11 1.23
N THR A 165 4.39 30.53 0.83
CA THR A 165 3.74 29.49 1.65
C THR A 165 4.67 28.30 1.88
N LEU A 166 5.33 27.81 0.84
CA LEU A 166 6.27 26.69 0.92
C LEU A 166 7.46 27.00 1.81
N LEU A 167 8.03 28.20 1.70
CA LEU A 167 9.11 28.63 2.57
C LEU A 167 8.68 28.65 4.05
N ILE A 168 7.51 29.20 4.35
CA ILE A 168 6.99 29.22 5.73
C ILE A 168 6.80 27.79 6.23
N LEU A 169 6.21 26.88 5.43
CA LEU A 169 6.02 25.47 5.79
C LEU A 169 7.35 24.77 6.13
N ILE A 170 8.41 25.04 5.35
CA ILE A 170 9.74 24.44 5.57
C ILE A 170 10.42 25.00 6.81
N TYR A 171 10.48 26.35 6.93
CA TYR A 171 11.23 26.99 8.01
C TYR A 171 10.52 26.89 9.35
N TRP A 172 9.16 26.99 9.40
CA TRP A 172 8.42 26.86 10.64
C TRP A 172 8.63 25.52 11.34
N ARG A 173 8.77 24.43 10.57
CA ARG A 173 9.08 23.11 11.13
C ARG A 173 10.41 23.06 11.89
N LYS A 174 11.37 23.94 11.56
CA LYS A 174 12.67 24.02 12.24
C LYS A 174 12.57 24.73 13.59
N THR A 175 11.54 25.55 13.82
CA THR A 175 11.37 26.33 15.06
C THR A 175 10.95 25.49 16.27
N LYS A 176 10.63 24.19 16.09
CA LYS A 176 10.09 23.30 17.14
C LYS A 176 8.84 23.84 17.84
N SER A 177 8.12 24.77 17.21
CA SER A 177 6.86 25.32 17.71
C SER A 177 5.80 24.23 17.84
N LYS A 178 4.95 24.34 18.86
CA LYS A 178 3.77 23.47 19.02
C LYS A 178 2.64 23.82 18.04
N ILE A 179 2.70 24.99 17.40
CA ILE A 179 1.68 25.42 16.44
C ILE A 179 1.97 24.76 15.09
N PRO A 180 0.98 24.11 14.46
CA PRO A 180 1.14 23.48 13.15
C PRO A 180 1.61 24.47 12.08
N ALA A 181 2.63 24.09 11.29
CA ALA A 181 3.17 24.93 10.23
C ALA A 181 2.11 25.34 9.18
N ALA A 182 1.19 24.45 8.86
CA ALA A 182 0.12 24.72 7.90
C ALA A 182 -0.80 25.86 8.36
N LEU A 183 -1.11 25.95 9.67
CA LEU A 183 -1.94 27.03 10.20
C LEU A 183 -1.27 28.39 10.01
N ILE A 184 0.00 28.49 10.35
CA ILE A 184 0.76 29.74 10.24
C ILE A 184 0.97 30.13 8.77
N ALA A 185 1.41 29.17 7.94
CA ALA A 185 1.67 29.43 6.52
C ALA A 185 0.39 29.89 5.79
N LEU A 186 -0.69 29.09 5.90
CA LEU A 186 -1.92 29.40 5.21
C LEU A 186 -2.65 30.60 5.83
N GLY A 187 -2.67 30.74 7.15
CA GLY A 187 -3.27 31.90 7.81
C GLY A 187 -2.60 33.21 7.41
N PHE A 188 -1.26 33.26 7.44
CA PHE A 188 -0.49 34.43 7.04
C PHE A 188 -0.72 34.77 5.55
N ILE A 189 -0.56 33.78 4.67
CA ILE A 189 -0.67 34.04 3.22
C ILE A 189 -2.10 34.44 2.83
N THR A 190 -3.12 33.89 3.49
CA THR A 190 -4.52 34.29 3.25
C THR A 190 -4.74 35.76 3.57
N LEU A 191 -4.23 36.25 4.69
CA LEU A 191 -4.32 37.68 5.04
C LEU A 191 -3.60 38.57 4.02
N VAL A 192 -2.41 38.14 3.58
CA VAL A 192 -1.65 38.88 2.54
C VAL A 192 -2.42 38.91 1.23
N VAL A 193 -2.91 37.76 0.76
CA VAL A 193 -3.65 37.65 -0.50
C VAL A 193 -4.96 38.45 -0.43
N ALA A 194 -5.69 38.36 0.67
CA ALA A 194 -6.93 39.16 0.85
C ALA A 194 -6.65 40.66 0.79
N TYR A 195 -5.58 41.14 1.46
CA TYR A 195 -5.17 42.53 1.41
C TYR A 195 -4.72 42.96 0.01
N VAL A 196 -3.93 42.15 -0.67
CA VAL A 196 -3.40 42.43 -2.00
C VAL A 196 -4.51 42.46 -3.06
N ASN A 197 -5.42 41.50 -3.02
CA ASN A 197 -6.59 41.47 -3.91
C ASN A 197 -7.50 42.69 -3.67
N TYR A 198 -7.74 43.06 -2.41
CA TYR A 198 -8.58 44.21 -2.07
C TYR A 198 -7.96 45.54 -2.52
N LYS A 199 -6.66 45.75 -2.25
CA LYS A 199 -6.00 47.03 -2.49
C LYS A 199 -5.52 47.22 -3.94
N PHE A 200 -5.02 46.17 -4.57
CA PHE A 200 -4.36 46.23 -5.88
C PHE A 200 -5.15 45.52 -6.99
N GLY A 201 -6.23 44.81 -6.69
CA GLY A 201 -7.07 44.12 -7.68
C GLY A 201 -6.32 43.03 -8.46
N LEU A 202 -5.32 42.34 -7.85
CA LEU A 202 -4.46 41.37 -8.53
C LEU A 202 -5.16 40.04 -8.84
N ASN A 203 -6.36 39.80 -8.33
CA ASN A 203 -7.21 38.63 -8.57
C ASN A 203 -6.49 37.28 -8.39
N ILE A 204 -5.66 37.17 -7.33
CA ILE A 204 -5.05 35.89 -6.93
C ILE A 204 -6.17 34.91 -6.59
N SER A 205 -6.11 33.71 -7.17
CA SER A 205 -7.16 32.70 -7.08
C SER A 205 -7.32 32.16 -5.64
N THR A 206 -8.57 32.13 -5.16
CA THR A 206 -8.92 31.61 -3.84
C THR A 206 -10.01 30.55 -4.00
N ILE A 207 -10.30 29.77 -2.96
CA ILE A 207 -11.42 28.84 -2.96
C ILE A 207 -12.72 29.62 -3.28
N HIS A 208 -12.88 30.83 -2.72
CA HIS A 208 -14.04 31.67 -2.95
C HIS A 208 -14.21 32.07 -4.42
N SER A 209 -13.15 32.40 -5.12
CA SER A 209 -13.20 32.80 -6.54
C SER A 209 -13.33 31.62 -7.50
N THR A 210 -12.96 30.40 -7.06
CA THR A 210 -12.86 29.24 -7.94
C THR A 210 -14.08 28.32 -7.82
N PHE A 211 -14.66 28.21 -6.63
CA PHE A 211 -15.78 27.31 -6.37
C PHE A 211 -17.06 28.06 -6.05
N SER A 212 -18.18 27.56 -6.56
CA SER A 212 -19.52 28.01 -6.23
C SER A 212 -20.35 26.85 -5.70
N TYR A 213 -21.25 27.11 -4.79
CA TYR A 213 -22.16 26.11 -4.23
C TYR A 213 -23.62 26.49 -4.42
N SER A 214 -24.47 25.45 -4.56
CA SER A 214 -25.90 25.57 -4.53
C SER A 214 -26.44 24.43 -3.66
N VAL A 215 -26.85 24.74 -2.43
CA VAL A 215 -27.31 23.76 -1.44
C VAL A 215 -28.71 24.18 -0.95
N GLY A 216 -29.74 23.48 -1.42
CA GLY A 216 -31.14 23.89 -1.19
C GLY A 216 -31.41 25.28 -1.78
N ASN A 217 -31.82 26.21 -0.95
CA ASN A 217 -32.09 27.61 -1.34
C ASN A 217 -30.86 28.53 -1.19
N LEU A 218 -29.74 28.03 -0.69
CA LEU A 218 -28.53 28.80 -0.49
C LEU A 218 -27.62 28.68 -1.71
N GLN A 219 -27.28 29.81 -2.32
CA GLN A 219 -26.32 29.93 -3.38
C GLN A 219 -25.19 30.88 -2.96
N GLY A 220 -23.97 30.53 -3.27
CA GLY A 220 -22.82 31.36 -2.91
C GLY A 220 -21.52 30.87 -3.52
N SER A 221 -20.43 31.52 -3.15
CA SER A 221 -19.08 31.19 -3.59
C SER A 221 -18.25 30.66 -2.44
N GLY A 222 -17.38 29.72 -2.70
CA GLY A 222 -16.51 29.09 -1.71
C GLY A 222 -17.11 27.84 -1.08
N ILE A 223 -17.04 27.73 0.23
CA ILE A 223 -17.48 26.58 1.01
C ILE A 223 -18.85 26.85 1.62
N PRO A 224 -19.86 25.98 1.43
CA PRO A 224 -21.18 26.18 2.00
C PRO A 224 -21.15 26.13 3.54
N PRO A 225 -21.63 27.17 4.25
CA PRO A 225 -21.66 27.20 5.72
C PRO A 225 -22.90 26.45 6.25
N VAL A 226 -23.07 25.20 5.83
CA VAL A 226 -24.21 24.36 6.21
C VAL A 226 -23.72 23.04 6.82
N PRO A 227 -24.50 22.42 7.72
CA PRO A 227 -24.16 21.10 8.24
C PRO A 227 -24.22 20.06 7.12
N LEU A 228 -23.61 18.90 7.38
CA LEU A 228 -23.67 17.76 6.47
C LEU A 228 -25.12 17.41 6.15
N GLN A 229 -25.40 17.28 4.86
CA GLN A 229 -26.71 16.86 4.38
C GLN A 229 -26.65 15.42 3.88
N PHE A 230 -27.72 14.68 4.12
CA PHE A 230 -27.85 13.35 3.54
C PHE A 230 -28.17 13.49 2.05
N THR A 231 -27.32 12.86 1.22
CA THR A 231 -27.45 12.84 -0.23
C THR A 231 -27.32 11.41 -0.73
N LEU A 232 -28.06 11.07 -1.78
CA LEU A 232 -27.89 9.75 -2.39
C LEU A 232 -26.63 9.75 -3.26
N PRO A 233 -25.74 8.76 -3.14
CA PRO A 233 -24.50 8.69 -3.92
C PRO A 233 -24.72 8.74 -5.44
N TRP A 234 -25.88 8.31 -5.88
CA TRP A 234 -26.31 8.30 -7.29
C TRP A 234 -27.23 9.46 -7.65
N GLY A 235 -27.40 10.45 -6.78
CA GLY A 235 -28.38 11.53 -6.93
C GLY A 235 -28.13 12.47 -8.12
N PHE A 236 -26.93 12.47 -8.70
CA PHE A 236 -26.58 13.24 -9.89
C PHE A 236 -26.67 12.43 -11.20
N LEU A 237 -27.04 11.13 -11.12
CA LEU A 237 -27.26 10.25 -12.27
C LEU A 237 -28.75 10.16 -12.59
N ALA A 238 -29.07 10.06 -13.87
CA ALA A 238 -30.43 9.71 -14.26
C ALA A 238 -30.69 8.21 -13.94
N PRO A 239 -31.93 7.82 -13.59
CA PRO A 239 -32.22 6.44 -13.17
C PRO A 239 -31.83 5.36 -14.18
N HIS A 240 -31.83 5.66 -15.49
CA HIS A 240 -31.40 4.74 -16.55
C HIS A 240 -29.88 4.58 -16.67
N GLU A 241 -29.09 5.48 -16.09
CA GLU A 241 -27.62 5.41 -16.09
C GLU A 241 -27.11 4.43 -15.02
N ILE A 242 -27.93 4.11 -14.00
CA ILE A 242 -27.59 3.12 -12.97
C ILE A 242 -27.91 1.73 -13.53
N ASN A 243 -26.95 1.16 -14.22
CA ASN A 243 -27.06 -0.15 -14.85
C ASN A 243 -25.88 -1.07 -14.48
N LEU A 244 -25.97 -2.34 -14.87
CA LEU A 244 -24.91 -3.32 -14.61
C LEU A 244 -23.58 -2.97 -15.30
N ASP A 245 -23.63 -2.27 -16.42
CA ASP A 245 -22.42 -1.91 -17.15
C ASP A 245 -21.64 -0.81 -16.43
N LEU A 246 -22.33 0.16 -15.83
CA LEU A 246 -21.70 1.14 -14.94
C LEU A 246 -21.03 0.45 -13.73
N ILE A 247 -21.74 -0.49 -13.08
CA ILE A 247 -21.18 -1.23 -11.94
C ILE A 247 -19.95 -2.03 -12.36
N LYS A 248 -19.96 -2.69 -13.53
CA LYS A 248 -18.81 -3.41 -14.06
C LYS A 248 -17.63 -2.47 -14.37
N ALA A 249 -17.90 -1.29 -14.93
CA ALA A 249 -16.88 -0.29 -15.22
C ALA A 249 -16.24 0.26 -13.93
N LEU A 250 -17.03 0.50 -12.89
CA LEU A 250 -16.56 1.02 -11.60
C LEU A 250 -15.85 -0.06 -10.73
N LEU A 251 -16.11 -1.34 -10.96
CA LEU A 251 -15.61 -2.43 -10.10
C LEU A 251 -14.08 -2.48 -9.99
N PRO A 252 -13.27 -2.37 -11.07
CA PRO A 252 -11.82 -2.34 -10.96
C PRO A 252 -11.32 -1.18 -10.09
N HIS A 253 -11.92 -0.01 -10.22
CA HIS A 253 -11.60 1.17 -9.43
C HIS A 253 -11.97 0.98 -7.95
N ALA A 254 -13.15 0.40 -7.67
CA ALA A 254 -13.57 0.09 -6.32
C ALA A 254 -12.64 -0.94 -5.63
N ILE A 255 -12.19 -1.96 -6.36
CA ILE A 255 -11.20 -2.93 -5.87
C ILE A 255 -9.88 -2.22 -5.54
N ALA A 256 -9.41 -1.33 -6.42
CA ALA A 256 -8.17 -0.59 -6.19
C ALA A 256 -8.25 0.32 -4.95
N ILE A 257 -9.36 1.05 -4.78
CA ILE A 257 -9.62 1.85 -3.58
C ILE A 257 -9.64 0.97 -2.33
N ALA A 258 -10.28 -0.21 -2.39
CA ALA A 258 -10.35 -1.13 -1.26
C ALA A 258 -8.95 -1.68 -0.90
N ILE A 259 -8.16 -2.13 -1.86
CA ILE A 259 -6.81 -2.66 -1.64
C ILE A 259 -5.91 -1.57 -1.05
N LEU A 260 -5.88 -0.38 -1.66
CA LEU A 260 -5.06 0.72 -1.16
C LEU A 260 -5.53 1.19 0.21
N GLY A 261 -6.84 1.32 0.42
CA GLY A 261 -7.43 1.67 1.72
C GLY A 261 -7.09 0.66 2.81
N ALA A 262 -7.07 -0.63 2.48
CA ALA A 262 -6.64 -1.68 3.38
C ALA A 262 -5.15 -1.57 3.71
N LEU A 263 -4.29 -1.40 2.69
CA LEU A 263 -2.84 -1.23 2.86
C LEU A 263 -2.52 -0.03 3.76
N GLU A 264 -3.06 1.15 3.44
CA GLU A 264 -2.80 2.36 4.22
C GLU A 264 -3.33 2.26 5.66
N SER A 265 -4.56 1.74 5.84
CA SER A 265 -5.15 1.60 7.18
C SER A 265 -4.36 0.64 8.06
N LEU A 266 -3.91 -0.49 7.50
CA LEU A 266 -3.12 -1.47 8.27
C LEU A 266 -1.69 -0.98 8.49
N LEU A 267 -1.05 -0.33 7.53
CA LEU A 267 0.26 0.32 7.75
C LEU A 267 0.16 1.39 8.83
N CYS A 268 -0.89 2.20 8.81
CA CYS A 268 -1.16 3.19 9.85
C CYS A 268 -1.34 2.53 11.23
N ALA A 269 -2.05 1.40 11.29
CA ALA A 269 -2.24 0.62 12.51
C ALA A 269 -0.91 0.08 13.04
N VAL A 270 -0.08 -0.53 12.19
CA VAL A 270 1.26 -1.04 12.56
C VAL A 270 2.15 0.08 13.12
N ILE A 271 2.20 1.24 12.44
CA ILE A 271 2.99 2.39 12.90
C ILE A 271 2.45 2.91 14.24
N SER A 272 1.14 3.05 14.38
CA SER A 272 0.53 3.54 15.62
C SER A 272 0.71 2.57 16.78
N ASP A 273 0.63 1.27 16.53
CA ASP A 273 0.87 0.23 17.53
C ASP A 273 2.34 0.24 17.97
N GLY A 274 3.28 0.40 17.05
CA GLY A 274 4.70 0.55 17.35
C GLY A 274 5.01 1.78 18.22
N MET A 275 4.29 2.88 18.02
CA MET A 275 4.46 4.12 18.80
C MET A 275 3.78 4.09 20.17
N THR A 276 2.68 3.36 20.31
CA THR A 276 1.82 3.39 21.50
C THR A 276 1.85 2.13 22.35
N GLY A 277 2.39 1.02 21.83
CA GLY A 277 2.36 -0.29 22.45
C GLY A 277 0.98 -0.97 22.44
N ASN A 278 0.01 -0.43 21.69
CA ASN A 278 -1.29 -1.04 21.49
C ASN A 278 -1.18 -2.24 20.53
N LYS A 279 -2.26 -3.03 20.45
CA LYS A 279 -2.44 -4.06 19.42
C LYS A 279 -3.77 -3.83 18.71
N THR A 280 -3.71 -3.53 17.43
CA THR A 280 -4.87 -3.36 16.56
C THR A 280 -5.21 -4.69 15.91
N ASP A 281 -6.50 -5.08 15.93
CA ASP A 281 -6.99 -6.21 15.15
C ASP A 281 -7.14 -5.77 13.67
N PRO A 282 -6.35 -6.33 12.74
CA PRO A 282 -6.37 -5.91 11.35
C PRO A 282 -7.73 -6.15 10.66
N ASN A 283 -8.40 -7.25 10.96
CA ASN A 283 -9.68 -7.57 10.34
C ASN A 283 -10.79 -6.65 10.82
N LYS A 284 -10.83 -6.36 12.13
CA LYS A 284 -11.77 -5.40 12.70
C LYS A 284 -11.51 -3.98 12.21
N GLU A 285 -10.25 -3.59 12.01
CA GLU A 285 -9.89 -2.30 11.44
C GLU A 285 -10.43 -2.16 10.00
N LEU A 286 -10.26 -3.20 9.18
CA LEU A 286 -10.78 -3.22 7.81
C LEU A 286 -12.31 -3.19 7.75
N ILE A 287 -13.00 -3.90 8.64
CA ILE A 287 -14.46 -3.84 8.74
C ILE A 287 -14.91 -2.41 9.10
N GLY A 288 -14.25 -1.79 10.08
CA GLY A 288 -14.54 -0.42 10.47
C GLY A 288 -14.31 0.58 9.34
N GLN A 289 -13.21 0.43 8.61
CA GLN A 289 -12.91 1.26 7.44
C GLN A 289 -13.90 1.01 6.30
N GLY A 290 -14.34 -0.24 6.11
CA GLY A 290 -15.35 -0.60 5.12
C GLY A 290 -16.72 0.01 5.43
N ILE A 291 -17.20 -0.09 6.68
CA ILE A 291 -18.43 0.58 7.13
C ILE A 291 -18.31 2.09 6.88
N THR A 292 -17.16 2.67 7.17
CA THR A 292 -16.89 4.08 6.93
C THR A 292 -17.08 4.46 5.47
N ASN A 293 -16.43 3.72 4.55
CA ASN A 293 -16.52 3.98 3.11
C ASN A 293 -17.91 3.68 2.51
N MET A 294 -18.71 2.84 3.16
CA MET A 294 -20.12 2.66 2.78
C MET A 294 -21.00 3.84 3.19
N VAL A 295 -20.70 4.51 4.30
CA VAL A 295 -21.55 5.56 4.85
C VAL A 295 -21.13 6.96 4.36
N VAL A 296 -19.82 7.21 4.23
CA VAL A 296 -19.27 8.51 3.80
C VAL A 296 -19.92 9.05 2.52
N PRO A 297 -20.16 8.25 1.46
CA PRO A 297 -20.80 8.72 0.23
C PRO A 297 -22.22 9.29 0.42
N PHE A 298 -22.98 8.83 1.42
CA PHE A 298 -24.31 9.36 1.73
C PHE A 298 -24.29 10.76 2.34
N PHE A 299 -23.12 11.27 2.67
CA PHE A 299 -22.89 12.66 3.08
C PHE A 299 -22.06 13.43 2.05
N GLY A 300 -21.97 12.92 0.82
CA GLY A 300 -21.19 13.53 -0.26
C GLY A 300 -19.68 13.43 -0.08
N GLY A 301 -19.20 12.63 0.88
CA GLY A 301 -17.77 12.50 1.13
C GLY A 301 -17.09 11.52 0.16
N ILE A 302 -15.82 11.79 -0.15
CA ILE A 302 -14.96 10.94 -0.99
C ILE A 302 -14.39 9.76 -0.19
N PRO A 303 -13.88 8.70 -0.85
CA PRO A 303 -13.26 7.56 -0.16
C PRO A 303 -12.22 7.97 0.87
N ALA A 304 -12.21 7.27 2.01
CA ALA A 304 -11.39 7.54 3.17
C ALA A 304 -10.52 6.34 3.57
N THR A 305 -9.40 6.62 4.21
CA THR A 305 -8.56 5.63 4.89
C THR A 305 -7.90 6.24 6.12
N ALA A 306 -7.25 5.44 6.95
CA ALA A 306 -6.46 5.95 8.07
C ALA A 306 -5.23 6.71 7.54
N ALA A 307 -5.04 7.94 8.00
CA ALA A 307 -3.98 8.82 7.53
C ALA A 307 -2.78 8.78 8.47
N ILE A 308 -1.66 8.22 8.02
CA ILE A 308 -0.43 8.04 8.81
C ILE A 308 0.03 9.38 9.42
N ALA A 309 0.16 10.43 8.61
CA ALA A 309 0.66 11.73 9.07
C ALA A 309 -0.22 12.35 10.16
N ARG A 310 -1.56 12.25 10.02
CA ARG A 310 -2.53 12.73 11.02
C ARG A 310 -2.50 11.88 12.28
N THR A 311 -2.36 10.57 12.15
CA THR A 311 -2.26 9.64 13.28
C THR A 311 -0.98 9.87 14.08
N VAL A 312 0.17 10.03 13.41
CA VAL A 312 1.43 10.40 14.07
C VAL A 312 1.33 11.76 14.77
N ALA A 313 0.70 12.75 14.14
CA ALA A 313 0.45 14.05 14.76
C ALA A 313 -0.46 13.93 16.00
N ASN A 314 -1.49 13.08 15.96
CA ASN A 314 -2.35 12.77 17.08
C ASN A 314 -1.55 12.21 18.26
N ILE A 315 -0.75 11.18 18.05
CA ILE A 315 0.06 10.51 19.08
C ILE A 315 1.07 11.52 19.68
N ASN A 316 1.79 12.25 18.83
CA ASN A 316 2.79 13.24 19.26
C ASN A 316 2.18 14.41 20.04
N SER A 317 0.90 14.72 19.81
CA SER A 317 0.14 15.74 20.55
C SER A 317 -0.51 15.20 21.84
N GLY A 318 -0.29 13.91 22.15
CA GLY A 318 -0.78 13.26 23.37
C GLY A 318 -2.14 12.56 23.23
N GLY A 319 -2.55 12.24 22.00
CA GLY A 319 -3.72 11.41 21.72
C GLY A 319 -3.48 9.95 22.10
N THR A 320 -4.33 9.39 22.95
CA THR A 320 -4.21 8.03 23.47
C THR A 320 -5.49 7.21 23.36
N THR A 321 -6.60 7.86 23.02
CA THR A 321 -7.92 7.23 22.97
C THR A 321 -8.73 7.70 21.74
N LYS A 322 -9.79 6.99 21.44
CA LYS A 322 -10.76 7.31 20.38
C LYS A 322 -11.34 8.74 20.49
N LEU A 323 -11.31 9.34 21.68
CA LEU A 323 -11.82 10.70 21.92
C LEU A 323 -11.10 11.74 21.05
N SER A 324 -9.80 11.61 20.79
CA SER A 324 -9.05 12.57 19.97
C SER A 324 -9.58 12.64 18.53
N SER A 325 -9.94 11.50 17.93
CA SER A 325 -10.52 11.47 16.58
C SER A 325 -11.94 12.05 16.54
N ILE A 326 -12.74 11.81 17.57
CA ILE A 326 -14.09 12.40 17.67
C ILE A 326 -13.98 13.93 17.81
N VAL A 327 -13.05 14.42 18.64
CA VAL A 327 -12.82 15.86 18.80
C VAL A 327 -12.31 16.49 17.50
N HIS A 328 -11.43 15.80 16.78
CA HIS A 328 -10.98 16.21 15.43
C HIS A 328 -12.17 16.42 14.49
N SER A 329 -13.06 15.44 14.39
CA SER A 329 -14.24 15.51 13.51
C SER A 329 -15.20 16.62 13.93
N LEU A 330 -15.45 16.76 15.24
CA LEU A 330 -16.31 17.82 15.77
C LEU A 330 -15.71 19.21 15.50
N PHE A 331 -14.38 19.36 15.63
CA PHE A 331 -13.70 20.62 15.31
C PHE A 331 -13.92 21.01 13.84
N ILE A 332 -13.78 20.06 12.91
CA ILE A 332 -14.00 20.33 11.48
C ILE A 332 -15.46 20.69 11.22
N LEU A 333 -16.41 20.00 11.84
CA LEU A 333 -17.84 20.32 11.72
C LEU A 333 -18.14 21.74 12.21
N VAL A 334 -17.65 22.11 13.39
CA VAL A 334 -17.80 23.46 13.94
C VAL A 334 -17.12 24.49 13.02
N SER A 335 -15.96 24.15 12.46
CA SER A 335 -15.26 25.04 11.52
C SER A 335 -16.05 25.31 10.25
N ILE A 336 -16.74 24.31 9.68
CA ILE A 336 -17.61 24.52 8.52
C ILE A 336 -18.75 25.48 8.88
N LEU A 337 -19.38 25.32 10.03
CA LEU A 337 -20.55 26.11 10.40
C LEU A 337 -20.22 27.59 10.69
N PHE A 338 -19.04 27.86 11.27
CA PHE A 338 -18.71 29.21 11.76
C PHE A 338 -17.57 29.89 10.99
N ILE A 339 -16.65 29.12 10.40
CA ILE A 339 -15.41 29.65 9.83
C ILE A 339 -15.35 29.46 8.29
N ALA A 340 -16.29 28.70 7.68
CA ALA A 340 -16.29 28.45 6.24
C ALA A 340 -16.16 29.72 5.36
N PRO A 341 -16.86 30.84 5.63
CA PRO A 341 -16.68 32.07 4.85
C PRO A 341 -15.24 32.58 4.84
N TYR A 342 -14.53 32.49 5.99
CA TYR A 342 -13.15 32.95 6.11
C TYR A 342 -12.16 31.98 5.48
N ILE A 343 -12.38 30.67 5.62
CA ILE A 343 -11.55 29.62 5.03
C ILE A 343 -11.65 29.63 3.49
N SER A 344 -12.77 30.08 2.95
CA SER A 344 -12.99 30.25 1.51
C SER A 344 -11.99 31.24 0.86
N TYR A 345 -11.37 32.12 1.61
CA TYR A 345 -10.31 33.03 1.11
C TYR A 345 -8.94 32.38 1.04
N LEU A 346 -8.77 31.13 1.41
CA LEU A 346 -7.50 30.40 1.23
C LEU A 346 -7.09 30.41 -0.26
N PRO A 347 -5.84 30.83 -0.59
CA PRO A 347 -5.40 30.88 -1.96
C PRO A 347 -5.09 29.47 -2.52
N MET A 348 -5.49 29.22 -3.76
CA MET A 348 -5.25 27.95 -4.45
C MET A 348 -3.76 27.61 -4.52
N ALA A 349 -2.91 28.60 -4.84
CA ALA A 349 -1.46 28.49 -4.84
C ALA A 349 -0.88 28.10 -3.46
N GLY A 350 -1.50 28.58 -2.36
CA GLY A 350 -1.11 28.18 -1.01
C GLY A 350 -1.45 26.73 -0.68
N LEU A 351 -2.60 26.24 -1.15
CA LEU A 351 -3.00 24.84 -1.02
C LEU A 351 -2.12 23.91 -1.86
N SER A 352 -1.72 24.33 -3.06
CA SER A 352 -0.78 23.58 -3.89
C SER A 352 0.59 23.43 -3.22
N ALA A 353 1.10 24.50 -2.57
CA ALA A 353 2.33 24.45 -1.78
C ALA A 353 2.22 23.46 -0.60
N LEU A 354 1.06 23.42 0.06
CA LEU A 354 0.77 22.43 1.12
C LEU A 354 0.83 21.01 0.56
N LEU A 355 0.22 20.74 -0.60
CA LEU A 355 0.23 19.42 -1.23
C LEU A 355 1.62 19.02 -1.76
N LEU A 356 2.44 19.97 -2.23
CA LEU A 356 3.84 19.71 -2.55
C LEU A 356 4.63 19.25 -1.31
N MET A 357 4.37 19.87 -0.15
CA MET A 357 4.98 19.43 1.11
C MET A 357 4.50 18.03 1.51
N VAL A 358 3.23 17.70 1.28
CA VAL A 358 2.68 16.35 1.52
C VAL A 358 3.32 15.33 0.58
N ALA A 359 3.43 15.65 -0.71
CA ALA A 359 4.10 14.81 -1.70
C ALA A 359 5.57 14.54 -1.31
N TRP A 360 6.30 15.57 -0.89
CA TRP A 360 7.66 15.41 -0.38
C TRP A 360 7.76 14.47 0.82
N ASN A 361 6.88 14.62 1.80
CA ASN A 361 6.86 13.74 2.97
C ASN A 361 6.48 12.30 2.60
N MET A 362 5.61 12.11 1.62
CA MET A 362 5.12 10.82 1.15
C MET A 362 6.13 10.09 0.25
N SER A 363 7.01 10.84 -0.43
CA SER A 363 7.95 10.27 -1.40
C SER A 363 8.99 9.32 -0.80
N GLU A 364 9.19 9.35 0.52
CA GLU A 364 10.18 8.51 1.24
C GLU A 364 11.55 8.44 0.55
N VAL A 365 12.00 9.55 -0.04
CA VAL A 365 13.22 9.63 -0.88
C VAL A 365 14.43 8.95 -0.25
N LYS A 366 14.59 9.09 1.07
CA LYS A 366 15.72 8.45 1.79
C LYS A 366 15.63 6.93 1.74
N HIS A 367 14.45 6.37 1.94
CA HIS A 367 14.19 4.93 1.88
C HIS A 367 14.33 4.41 0.45
N PHE A 368 13.79 5.12 -0.53
CA PHE A 368 13.92 4.82 -1.95
C PHE A 368 15.40 4.73 -2.38
N ILE A 369 16.20 5.75 -2.08
CA ILE A 369 17.64 5.76 -2.39
C ILE A 369 18.39 4.67 -1.63
N ASN A 370 18.00 4.39 -0.38
CA ASN A 370 18.64 3.33 0.41
C ASN A 370 18.40 1.96 -0.21
N ILE A 371 17.17 1.66 -0.63
CA ILE A 371 16.85 0.39 -1.33
C ILE A 371 17.69 0.27 -2.61
N LEU A 372 17.78 1.34 -3.43
CA LEU A 372 18.61 1.32 -4.64
C LEU A 372 20.09 1.01 -4.37
N LYS A 373 20.62 1.39 -3.20
CA LYS A 373 22.03 1.22 -2.85
C LYS A 373 22.34 -0.11 -2.16
N THR A 374 21.40 -0.62 -1.36
CA THR A 374 21.70 -1.71 -0.41
C THR A 374 20.88 -2.98 -0.61
N ALA A 375 19.73 -2.88 -1.31
CA ALA A 375 18.85 -4.02 -1.48
C ALA A 375 19.36 -5.00 -2.55
N PRO A 376 18.92 -6.27 -2.50
CA PRO A 376 19.11 -7.22 -3.58
C PRO A 376 18.53 -6.70 -4.91
N LYS A 377 19.13 -7.12 -6.04
CA LYS A 377 18.70 -6.70 -7.38
C LYS A 377 17.21 -6.95 -7.65
N ASP A 378 16.69 -8.05 -7.16
CA ASP A 378 15.28 -8.43 -7.31
C ASP A 378 14.35 -7.39 -6.66
N ASP A 379 14.67 -6.93 -5.46
CA ASP A 379 13.92 -5.90 -4.74
C ASP A 379 14.02 -4.54 -5.45
N ILE A 380 15.17 -4.23 -6.06
CA ILE A 380 15.37 -3.02 -6.87
C ILE A 380 14.48 -3.06 -8.12
N TYR A 381 14.38 -4.21 -8.81
CA TYR A 381 13.51 -4.34 -9.97
C TYR A 381 12.03 -4.16 -9.60
N VAL A 382 11.59 -4.72 -8.48
CA VAL A 382 10.23 -4.53 -7.97
C VAL A 382 9.96 -3.07 -7.66
N LEU A 383 10.87 -2.39 -6.95
CA LEU A 383 10.78 -0.97 -6.62
C LEU A 383 10.63 -0.11 -7.87
N LEU A 384 11.54 -0.28 -8.84
CA LEU A 384 11.55 0.52 -10.08
C LEU A 384 10.32 0.23 -10.96
N ALA A 385 9.90 -1.04 -11.05
CA ALA A 385 8.69 -1.42 -11.78
C ALA A 385 7.45 -0.75 -11.17
N CYS A 386 7.26 -0.86 -9.84
CA CYS A 386 6.15 -0.21 -9.15
C CYS A 386 6.17 1.31 -9.31
N PHE A 387 7.32 1.94 -9.11
CA PHE A 387 7.48 3.38 -9.28
C PHE A 387 7.12 3.83 -10.70
N SER A 388 7.73 3.21 -11.71
CA SER A 388 7.53 3.60 -13.11
C SER A 388 6.10 3.37 -13.58
N LEU A 389 5.49 2.23 -13.21
CA LEU A 389 4.11 1.93 -13.57
C LEU A 389 3.12 2.87 -12.87
N THR A 390 3.37 3.23 -11.61
CA THR A 390 2.54 4.21 -10.88
C THR A 390 2.55 5.58 -11.56
N VAL A 391 3.72 6.01 -12.06
CA VAL A 391 3.86 7.33 -12.70
C VAL A 391 3.32 7.33 -14.13
N LEU A 392 3.64 6.31 -14.91
CA LEU A 392 3.43 6.31 -16.37
C LEU A 392 2.08 5.72 -16.81
N ILE A 393 1.53 4.78 -16.05
CA ILE A 393 0.29 4.08 -16.39
C ILE A 393 -0.77 4.41 -15.34
N ASP A 394 -0.84 3.60 -14.30
CA ASP A 394 -1.70 3.83 -13.15
C ASP A 394 -1.24 3.00 -11.93
N MET A 395 -1.75 3.35 -10.78
CA MET A 395 -1.39 2.69 -9.54
C MET A 395 -1.95 1.26 -9.44
N GLN A 396 -3.10 0.97 -10.07
CA GLN A 396 -3.74 -0.35 -9.98
C GLN A 396 -2.85 -1.40 -10.64
N VAL A 397 -2.39 -1.08 -11.86
CA VAL A 397 -1.42 -1.89 -12.61
C VAL A 397 -0.10 -2.01 -11.84
N ALA A 398 0.40 -0.90 -11.29
CA ALA A 398 1.65 -0.88 -10.55
C ALA A 398 1.66 -1.84 -9.35
N VAL A 399 0.61 -1.81 -8.54
CA VAL A 399 0.49 -2.70 -7.35
C VAL A 399 0.33 -4.15 -7.77
N ALA A 400 -0.54 -4.44 -8.76
CA ALA A 400 -0.77 -5.80 -9.24
C ALA A 400 0.51 -6.41 -9.83
N VAL A 401 1.19 -5.68 -10.73
CA VAL A 401 2.45 -6.11 -11.33
C VAL A 401 3.56 -6.20 -10.29
N GLY A 402 3.62 -5.24 -9.36
CA GLY A 402 4.62 -5.22 -8.29
C GLY A 402 4.52 -6.43 -7.36
N ILE A 403 3.32 -6.78 -6.90
CA ILE A 403 3.08 -7.96 -6.07
C ILE A 403 3.37 -9.24 -6.89
N GLY A 404 2.90 -9.30 -8.13
CA GLY A 404 3.17 -10.43 -9.03
C GLY A 404 4.65 -10.64 -9.28
N LEU A 405 5.38 -9.57 -9.63
CA LEU A 405 6.82 -9.62 -9.85
C LEU A 405 7.59 -10.02 -8.59
N ALA A 406 7.25 -9.41 -7.45
CA ALA A 406 7.86 -9.76 -6.17
C ALA A 406 7.64 -11.23 -5.80
N SER A 407 6.43 -11.75 -6.04
CA SER A 407 6.11 -13.17 -5.80
C SER A 407 6.93 -14.10 -6.69
N VAL A 408 7.04 -13.80 -7.98
CA VAL A 408 7.85 -14.58 -8.93
C VAL A 408 9.34 -14.57 -8.55
N LEU A 409 9.87 -13.39 -8.22
CA LEU A 409 11.27 -13.25 -7.81
C LEU A 409 11.55 -13.93 -6.46
N PHE A 410 10.60 -13.89 -5.52
CA PHE A 410 10.69 -14.62 -4.26
C PHE A 410 10.72 -16.15 -4.48
N ILE A 411 9.87 -16.67 -5.37
CA ILE A 411 9.87 -18.08 -5.75
C ILE A 411 11.23 -18.46 -6.36
N LYS A 412 11.74 -17.66 -7.31
CA LYS A 412 13.05 -17.88 -7.93
C LYS A 412 14.15 -17.92 -6.86
N ARG A 413 14.20 -16.94 -5.98
CA ARG A 413 15.18 -16.86 -4.89
C ARG A 413 15.10 -18.07 -3.95
N THR A 414 13.89 -18.55 -3.67
CA THR A 414 13.68 -19.76 -2.86
C THR A 414 14.23 -21.00 -3.54
N ILE A 415 14.10 -21.11 -4.86
CA ILE A 415 14.69 -22.20 -5.66
C ILE A 415 16.23 -22.11 -5.66
N ASP A 416 16.79 -20.91 -5.69
CA ASP A 416 18.25 -20.70 -5.70
C ASP A 416 18.90 -21.00 -4.32
N LEU A 417 18.12 -21.02 -3.23
CA LEU A 417 18.58 -21.47 -1.91
C LEU A 417 18.72 -23.00 -1.80
N TYR A 418 18.20 -23.73 -2.77
CA TYR A 418 18.30 -25.17 -2.82
C TYR A 418 19.67 -25.57 -3.39
N SER A 419 20.41 -26.39 -2.64
CA SER A 419 21.65 -27.01 -3.10
C SER A 419 21.62 -28.52 -2.94
N ILE A 420 22.31 -29.20 -3.86
CA ILE A 420 22.66 -30.62 -3.76
C ILE A 420 24.16 -30.68 -3.82
N GLU A 421 24.74 -31.24 -2.80
CA GLU A 421 26.18 -31.40 -2.67
C GLU A 421 26.58 -32.88 -2.59
N LEU A 422 27.52 -33.30 -3.39
CA LEU A 422 28.10 -34.64 -3.33
C LEU A 422 29.10 -34.70 -2.19
N VAL A 423 28.75 -35.41 -1.13
CA VAL A 423 29.57 -35.48 0.11
C VAL A 423 30.50 -36.70 0.10
N SER A 424 30.20 -37.74 -0.68
CA SER A 424 30.95 -38.99 -0.72
C SER A 424 32.40 -38.86 -1.23
N GLU A 425 32.78 -37.71 -1.80
CA GLU A 425 34.18 -37.45 -2.21
C GLU A 425 35.05 -36.96 -1.05
N ASP A 426 34.46 -36.48 0.04
CA ASP A 426 35.20 -36.08 1.23
C ASP A 426 35.36 -37.26 2.19
N LEU A 427 36.46 -38.02 2.00
CA LEU A 427 36.82 -39.16 2.82
C LEU A 427 37.01 -38.83 4.30
N SER A 428 37.16 -37.57 4.66
CA SER A 428 37.27 -37.12 6.06
C SER A 428 35.96 -37.20 6.82
N LEU A 429 34.84 -37.06 6.13
CA LEU A 429 33.49 -37.11 6.74
C LEU A 429 32.98 -38.55 6.89
N HIS A 430 33.34 -39.45 5.95
CA HIS A 430 32.86 -40.83 5.96
C HIS A 430 34.01 -41.81 5.58
N PRO A 431 34.99 -42.03 6.46
CA PRO A 431 36.21 -42.80 6.12
C PRO A 431 35.96 -44.28 5.77
N ASN A 432 34.81 -44.85 6.13
CA ASN A 432 34.45 -46.23 5.89
C ASN A 432 33.35 -46.42 4.81
N LEU A 433 33.16 -45.43 3.92
CA LEU A 433 32.14 -45.50 2.85
C LEU A 433 32.58 -46.48 1.74
N PRO A 434 31.75 -47.44 1.32
CA PRO A 434 32.04 -48.28 0.17
C PRO A 434 32.15 -47.46 -1.11
N LYS A 435 33.06 -47.88 -2.02
CA LYS A 435 33.33 -47.15 -3.28
C LYS A 435 32.12 -47.01 -4.20
N ASP A 436 31.10 -47.87 -4.05
CA ASP A 436 29.88 -47.89 -4.89
C ASP A 436 28.70 -47.16 -4.29
N VAL A 437 28.90 -46.47 -3.17
CA VAL A 437 27.87 -45.65 -2.50
C VAL A 437 28.13 -44.18 -2.76
N LEU A 438 27.09 -43.45 -3.25
CA LEU A 438 27.10 -41.99 -3.33
C LEU A 438 26.21 -41.39 -2.24
N ILE A 439 26.69 -40.34 -1.60
CA ILE A 439 25.92 -39.56 -0.64
C ILE A 439 25.72 -38.15 -1.18
N TYR A 440 24.48 -37.74 -1.27
CA TYR A 440 24.12 -36.38 -1.61
C TYR A 440 23.42 -35.70 -0.42
N ASP A 441 23.95 -34.57 0.01
CA ASP A 441 23.28 -33.68 0.95
C ASP A 441 22.32 -32.76 0.19
N ILE A 442 21.04 -32.81 0.60
CA ILE A 442 20.00 -31.95 0.06
C ILE A 442 19.73 -30.83 1.07
N ASN A 443 19.98 -29.59 0.67
CA ASN A 443 19.80 -28.43 1.52
C ASN A 443 18.67 -27.54 0.98
N GLY A 444 17.81 -27.07 1.88
CA GLY A 444 16.71 -26.16 1.57
C GLY A 444 15.38 -26.84 1.28
N PRO A 445 14.32 -26.05 1.07
CA PRO A 445 12.97 -26.55 0.79
C PRO A 445 12.91 -27.18 -0.61
N MET A 446 12.23 -28.31 -0.72
CA MET A 446 12.10 -29.08 -1.96
C MET A 446 10.76 -28.78 -2.64
N PHE A 447 10.74 -27.75 -3.48
CA PHE A 447 9.60 -27.33 -4.29
C PHE A 447 9.81 -27.65 -5.78
N PHE A 448 8.78 -27.46 -6.61
CA PHE A 448 8.76 -27.81 -8.04
C PHE A 448 10.05 -27.54 -8.82
N GLY A 449 10.66 -26.36 -8.72
CA GLY A 449 11.90 -26.01 -9.42
C GLY A 449 13.15 -26.72 -8.84
N ALA A 450 13.21 -26.86 -7.51
CA ALA A 450 14.28 -27.55 -6.80
C ALA A 450 14.31 -29.06 -7.12
N ALA A 451 13.14 -29.69 -7.17
CA ALA A 451 13.01 -31.10 -7.48
C ALA A 451 13.49 -31.46 -8.90
N GLN A 452 13.19 -30.61 -9.90
CA GLN A 452 13.70 -30.82 -11.27
C GLN A 452 15.22 -30.70 -11.35
N LYS A 453 15.80 -29.75 -10.60
CA LYS A 453 17.26 -29.58 -10.51
C LYS A 453 17.91 -30.82 -9.85
N ALA A 454 17.28 -31.33 -8.77
CA ALA A 454 17.68 -32.58 -8.12
C ALA A 454 17.68 -33.76 -9.08
N MET A 455 16.56 -33.96 -9.77
CA MET A 455 16.41 -35.04 -10.74
C MET A 455 17.53 -35.03 -11.80
N LYS A 456 17.82 -33.85 -12.38
CA LYS A 456 18.85 -33.70 -13.41
C LYS A 456 20.26 -34.06 -12.88
N ILE A 457 20.60 -33.66 -11.66
CA ILE A 457 21.89 -33.96 -11.05
C ILE A 457 22.00 -35.46 -10.73
N LEU A 458 20.98 -36.03 -10.08
CA LEU A 458 20.98 -37.42 -9.65
C LEU A 458 21.00 -38.41 -10.83
N LEU A 459 20.22 -38.16 -11.88
CA LEU A 459 20.19 -39.00 -13.08
C LEU A 459 21.51 -38.97 -13.85
N ASN A 460 22.18 -37.80 -13.92
CA ASN A 460 23.43 -37.67 -14.66
C ASN A 460 24.65 -38.26 -13.90
N SER A 461 24.61 -38.23 -12.55
CA SER A 461 25.75 -38.63 -11.71
C SER A 461 25.69 -40.10 -11.29
N SER A 462 24.53 -40.75 -11.37
CA SER A 462 24.29 -42.09 -10.86
C SER A 462 24.72 -43.24 -11.82
N ASP A 463 25.19 -42.94 -13.03
CA ASP A 463 25.50 -43.98 -14.03
C ASP A 463 26.66 -44.93 -13.65
N LYS A 464 27.46 -44.55 -12.63
CA LYS A 464 28.66 -45.32 -12.22
C LYS A 464 28.56 -46.03 -10.86
N ARG A 465 27.45 -45.88 -10.12
CA ARG A 465 27.31 -46.40 -8.75
C ARG A 465 25.96 -47.08 -8.54
N ASP A 466 25.92 -48.06 -7.66
CA ASP A 466 24.70 -48.89 -7.49
C ASP A 466 23.79 -48.42 -6.35
N ILE A 467 24.35 -47.70 -5.38
CA ILE A 467 23.58 -47.20 -4.23
C ILE A 467 23.77 -45.68 -4.09
N VAL A 468 22.63 -44.97 -3.94
CA VAL A 468 22.61 -43.53 -3.69
C VAL A 468 21.85 -43.26 -2.40
N ILE A 469 22.48 -42.53 -1.48
CA ILE A 469 21.87 -42.05 -0.23
C ILE A 469 21.59 -40.56 -0.36
N LEU A 470 20.32 -40.17 -0.19
CA LEU A 470 19.94 -38.76 -0.10
C LEU A 470 19.81 -38.37 1.36
N ASN A 471 20.70 -37.56 1.87
CA ASN A 471 20.59 -36.96 3.20
C ASN A 471 19.68 -35.74 3.14
N MET A 472 18.48 -35.87 3.69
CA MET A 472 17.44 -34.84 3.67
C MET A 472 17.28 -34.12 5.01
N LYS A 473 18.31 -34.16 5.88
CA LYS A 473 18.29 -33.55 7.21
C LYS A 473 17.93 -32.05 7.17
N ASN A 474 18.39 -31.36 6.14
CA ASN A 474 18.18 -29.92 5.94
C ASN A 474 16.98 -29.60 5.02
N VAL A 475 16.18 -30.59 4.66
CA VAL A 475 14.92 -30.39 3.90
C VAL A 475 13.79 -30.05 4.85
N SER A 476 13.39 -28.79 4.89
CA SER A 476 12.35 -28.31 5.80
C SER A 476 10.94 -28.66 5.34
N LEU A 477 10.71 -28.66 4.03
CA LEU A 477 9.41 -28.89 3.39
C LEU A 477 9.57 -29.62 2.05
N ILE A 478 8.56 -30.42 1.66
CA ILE A 478 8.41 -31.01 0.35
C ILE A 478 7.00 -30.78 -0.18
N ASP A 479 6.85 -30.33 -1.44
CA ASP A 479 5.56 -30.17 -2.09
C ASP A 479 5.18 -31.40 -2.93
N MET A 480 3.98 -31.37 -3.55
CA MET A 480 3.50 -32.50 -4.34
C MET A 480 4.32 -32.70 -5.61
N THR A 481 4.78 -31.62 -6.23
CA THR A 481 5.61 -31.70 -7.45
C THR A 481 6.97 -32.36 -7.15
N ALA A 482 7.57 -31.99 -6.02
CA ALA A 482 8.82 -32.60 -5.56
C ALA A 482 8.61 -34.08 -5.17
N MET A 483 7.45 -34.44 -4.61
CA MET A 483 7.10 -35.83 -4.33
C MET A 483 7.01 -36.67 -5.60
N VAL A 484 6.35 -36.16 -6.65
CA VAL A 484 6.24 -36.83 -7.96
C VAL A 484 7.62 -36.98 -8.61
N ALA A 485 8.46 -35.94 -8.54
CA ALA A 485 9.82 -35.99 -9.05
C ALA A 485 10.69 -37.02 -8.30
N LEU A 486 10.60 -37.04 -6.96
CA LEU A 486 11.32 -38.01 -6.13
C LEU A 486 10.88 -39.45 -6.45
N LYS A 487 9.57 -39.67 -6.59
CA LYS A 487 9.02 -40.98 -7.02
C LYS A 487 9.58 -41.40 -8.36
N SER A 488 9.59 -40.52 -9.36
CA SER A 488 10.15 -40.78 -10.67
C SER A 488 11.64 -41.12 -10.64
N ILE A 489 12.41 -40.52 -9.73
CA ILE A 489 13.83 -40.87 -9.52
C ILE A 489 13.94 -42.28 -8.94
N ILE A 490 13.14 -42.61 -7.92
CA ILE A 490 13.15 -43.94 -7.28
C ILE A 490 12.80 -45.02 -8.30
N ASP A 491 11.71 -44.85 -9.04
CA ASP A 491 11.27 -45.78 -10.06
C ASP A 491 12.35 -45.98 -11.17
N SER A 492 13.03 -44.88 -11.55
CA SER A 492 14.14 -44.93 -12.52
C SER A 492 15.37 -45.68 -11.99
N PHE A 493 15.64 -45.59 -10.68
CA PHE A 493 16.73 -46.34 -10.04
C PHE A 493 16.40 -47.83 -9.96
N GLU A 494 15.18 -48.18 -9.59
CA GLU A 494 14.73 -49.57 -9.51
C GLU A 494 14.78 -50.28 -10.90
N THR A 495 14.37 -49.57 -11.96
CA THR A 495 14.44 -50.12 -13.34
C THR A 495 15.88 -50.36 -13.80
N LYS A 496 16.87 -49.69 -13.21
CA LYS A 496 18.30 -49.85 -13.47
C LYS A 496 18.99 -50.80 -12.49
N ASN A 497 18.27 -51.53 -11.64
CA ASN A 497 18.78 -52.35 -10.54
C ASN A 497 19.67 -51.58 -9.56
N LYS A 498 19.36 -50.30 -9.34
CA LYS A 498 20.07 -49.41 -8.38
C LYS A 498 19.16 -49.12 -7.20
N LYS A 499 19.76 -48.83 -6.04
CA LYS A 499 19.01 -48.55 -4.81
C LYS A 499 19.14 -47.06 -4.41
N LEU A 500 17.97 -46.41 -4.19
CA LEU A 500 17.91 -45.10 -3.61
C LEU A 500 17.43 -45.20 -2.14
N ILE A 501 18.17 -44.57 -1.24
CA ILE A 501 17.90 -44.57 0.20
C ILE A 501 17.73 -43.14 0.66
N LEU A 502 16.69 -42.88 1.45
CA LEU A 502 16.47 -41.56 2.06
C LEU A 502 16.88 -41.58 3.53
N SER A 503 17.59 -40.56 3.97
CA SER A 503 18.02 -40.46 5.37
C SER A 503 17.76 -39.06 5.97
N GLY A 504 17.66 -38.96 7.29
CA GLY A 504 17.57 -37.71 8.00
C GLY A 504 16.25 -36.94 7.83
N LEU A 505 15.17 -37.63 7.49
CA LEU A 505 13.86 -37.00 7.25
C LEU A 505 13.30 -36.39 8.54
N ASN A 506 12.86 -35.14 8.47
CA ASN A 506 12.05 -34.58 9.56
C ASN A 506 10.64 -35.21 9.57
N SER A 507 9.96 -35.19 10.71
CA SER A 507 8.66 -35.85 10.93
C SER A 507 7.55 -35.39 9.99
N ARG A 508 7.63 -34.15 9.43
CA ARG A 508 6.65 -33.63 8.48
C ARG A 508 6.89 -34.17 7.06
N VAL A 509 8.13 -34.23 6.63
CA VAL A 509 8.54 -34.78 5.32
C VAL A 509 8.33 -36.29 5.33
N GLN A 510 8.76 -36.97 6.39
CA GLN A 510 8.61 -38.42 6.56
C GLN A 510 7.16 -38.86 6.42
N ARG A 511 6.21 -38.24 7.16
CA ARG A 511 4.77 -38.56 7.06
C ARG A 511 4.21 -38.39 5.64
N LYS A 512 4.72 -37.42 4.87
CA LYS A 512 4.30 -37.23 3.48
C LYS A 512 4.84 -38.34 2.57
N ILE A 513 6.12 -38.71 2.74
CA ILE A 513 6.77 -39.79 1.96
C ILE A 513 6.09 -41.12 2.25
N GLU A 514 5.91 -41.51 3.50
CA GLU A 514 5.22 -42.76 3.90
C GLU A 514 3.79 -42.85 3.36
N ARG A 515 3.08 -41.74 3.26
CA ARG A 515 1.71 -41.71 2.72
C ARG A 515 1.62 -41.93 1.21
N HIS A 516 2.68 -41.57 0.46
CA HIS A 516 2.66 -41.56 -1.00
C HIS A 516 3.64 -42.55 -1.63
N MET A 517 4.63 -43.04 -0.88
CA MET A 517 5.72 -43.91 -1.32
C MET A 517 6.14 -44.83 -0.17
N ASP A 518 5.28 -45.77 0.20
CA ASP A 518 5.46 -46.70 1.33
C ASP A 518 6.56 -47.78 1.08
N TYR A 519 6.99 -47.93 -0.16
CA TYR A 519 8.03 -48.89 -0.58
C TYR A 519 9.48 -48.32 -0.50
N VAL A 520 9.63 -47.04 -0.13
CA VAL A 520 10.96 -46.39 -0.12
C VAL A 520 11.70 -46.70 1.18
N THR A 521 12.96 -47.10 1.06
CA THR A 521 13.83 -47.35 2.21
C THR A 521 14.23 -46.02 2.86
N THR A 522 13.84 -45.83 4.10
CA THR A 522 14.10 -44.58 4.87
C THR A 522 14.84 -44.89 6.18
N PHE A 523 15.75 -44.01 6.59
CA PHE A 523 16.48 -44.09 7.87
C PHE A 523 16.41 -42.74 8.62
N SER A 524 16.42 -42.80 9.94
CA SER A 524 16.38 -41.60 10.80
C SER A 524 17.68 -40.80 10.75
N ASN A 525 18.80 -41.46 10.51
CA ASN A 525 20.11 -40.83 10.39
C ASN A 525 20.93 -41.42 9.26
N ILE A 526 21.97 -40.71 8.85
CA ILE A 526 22.84 -41.08 7.73
C ILE A 526 23.69 -42.31 8.06
N ASN A 527 24.09 -42.53 9.31
CA ASN A 527 24.94 -43.65 9.70
C ASN A 527 24.23 -45.00 9.53
N ASP A 528 22.94 -45.07 9.92
CA ASP A 528 22.14 -46.27 9.75
C ASP A 528 21.91 -46.57 8.25
N ALA A 529 21.76 -45.53 7.42
CA ALA A 529 21.63 -45.66 5.98
C ALA A 529 22.96 -46.20 5.33
N ILE A 530 24.10 -45.74 5.82
CA ILE A 530 25.43 -46.23 5.37
C ILE A 530 25.61 -47.68 5.79
N GLU A 531 25.25 -48.04 7.01
CA GLU A 531 25.37 -49.41 7.51
C GLU A 531 24.48 -50.38 6.72
N TYR A 532 23.24 -49.98 6.45
CA TYR A 532 22.34 -50.73 5.57
C TYR A 532 22.94 -50.90 4.17
N ALA A 533 23.51 -49.85 3.58
CA ALA A 533 24.12 -49.90 2.26
C ALA A 533 25.29 -50.89 2.18
N LYS A 534 26.08 -51.04 3.27
CA LYS A 534 27.17 -52.03 3.37
C LYS A 534 26.64 -53.48 3.38
N HIS A 535 25.56 -53.72 4.15
CA HIS A 535 24.97 -55.07 4.22
C HIS A 535 24.24 -55.43 2.93
N PHE A 536 23.56 -54.51 2.28
CA PHE A 536 22.84 -54.76 1.02
C PHE A 536 23.80 -55.26 -0.08
N LYS A 537 25.04 -54.76 -0.13
CA LYS A 537 26.02 -55.20 -1.13
C LYS A 537 26.49 -56.63 -0.89
N ASN A 538 26.72 -57.02 0.36
CA ASN A 538 27.23 -58.35 0.71
C ASN A 538 26.20 -59.45 0.33
N VAL A 539 24.88 -59.13 0.31
CA VAL A 539 23.80 -60.04 -0.07
C VAL A 539 23.62 -60.17 -1.59
N VAL A 540 24.06 -59.15 -2.37
CA VAL A 540 23.95 -59.14 -3.84
C VAL A 540 25.16 -59.80 -4.51
N GLU A 541 26.30 -59.92 -3.79
CA GLU A 541 27.53 -60.59 -4.28
C GLU A 541 27.58 -62.07 -3.89
N GLU A 542 26.68 -62.62 -3.04
CA GLU A 542 26.39 -64.03 -2.81
C GLU A 542 25.29 -64.55 -3.78
#